data_5a2eff32b8df24ace46ba3082a33afec
#
_entry.id   5a2eff32b8df24ace46ba3082a33afec
#
_cell.length_a   1.000
_cell.length_b   1.000
_cell.length_c   1.000
_cell.angle_alpha   90.00
_cell.angle_beta   90.00
_cell.angle_gamma   90.00
#
_symmetry.space_group_name_H-M   'P 1'
#
loop_
_entity.id
_entity.type
_entity.pdbx_description
1 polymer ?
#
loop_
_entity_poly.entity_id
_entity_poly.type
_entity_poly.pdbx_seq_one_letter_code
_entity_poly.pdbx_strand_id
1 'polypeptide(L)'
;MADKYVAYVGSYTRGESDGIYILDANVEYAYFKVRDSFKINNPSFLRLSHDEQYLYSNCDEGVASFKILPDGGLELMNKASVNGLRPCYLSVDRANRYLLTAGYHDGKLTVLRLNEDGTIQGVTDEVFMKGLGSIAGRNYRCHVNCAIFSPDERFIMAVDLGMDQVKVYEFNHETGKIKLHDILRCELESGPKHMIF
;
A
#
# COMPACT_ATOMS: atom_id res chain seq x y z
N MET A 1 -9.89 -29.09 -15.53
CA MET A 1 -8.56 -28.88 -14.90
C MET A 1 -8.84 -27.93 -13.73
N ALA A 2 -8.46 -28.32 -12.51
CA ALA A 2 -8.64 -27.40 -11.36
C ALA A 2 -7.85 -26.13 -11.61
N ASP A 3 -8.48 -24.96 -11.43
CA ASP A 3 -7.83 -23.67 -11.59
C ASP A 3 -6.74 -23.54 -10.53
N LYS A 4 -5.49 -23.47 -10.99
CA LYS A 4 -4.33 -23.23 -10.13
C LYS A 4 -4.05 -21.75 -10.08
N TYR A 5 -4.05 -21.20 -8.88
CA TYR A 5 -3.69 -19.82 -8.61
C TYR A 5 -2.38 -19.74 -7.85
N VAL A 6 -1.72 -18.61 -7.95
CA VAL A 6 -0.58 -18.26 -7.10
C VAL A 6 -1.05 -17.20 -6.10
N ALA A 7 -0.74 -17.41 -4.83
CA ALA A 7 -1.00 -16.44 -3.77
C ALA A 7 0.32 -15.94 -3.17
N TYR A 8 0.36 -14.66 -2.85
CA TYR A 8 1.52 -14.03 -2.18
C TYR A 8 1.12 -13.61 -0.77
N VAL A 9 1.93 -13.99 0.21
CA VAL A 9 1.72 -13.66 1.62
C VAL A 9 2.93 -12.91 2.14
N GLY A 10 2.72 -11.65 2.49
CA GLY A 10 3.72 -10.84 3.16
C GLY A 10 3.69 -11.04 4.68
N SER A 11 4.82 -10.87 5.34
CA SER A 11 4.96 -11.07 6.77
C SER A 11 5.88 -10.05 7.42
N TYR A 12 5.85 -9.99 8.76
CA TYR A 12 6.94 -9.38 9.51
C TYR A 12 8.09 -10.38 9.61
N THR A 13 9.31 -9.91 9.32
CA THR A 13 10.51 -10.77 9.35
C THR A 13 11.13 -10.85 10.75
N ARG A 14 10.28 -10.99 11.77
CA ARG A 14 10.71 -11.28 13.13
C ARG A 14 10.85 -12.81 13.28
N GLY A 15 11.96 -13.24 13.83
CA GLY A 15 12.26 -14.68 13.93
C GLY A 15 12.77 -15.26 12.59
N GLU A 16 12.21 -16.37 12.15
CA GLU A 16 12.70 -17.15 10.99
C GLU A 16 11.97 -16.86 9.67
N SER A 17 11.14 -15.81 9.60
CA SER A 17 10.40 -15.48 8.38
C SER A 17 11.30 -14.86 7.32
N ASP A 18 11.24 -15.37 6.08
CA ASP A 18 11.97 -14.84 4.93
C ASP A 18 11.37 -13.53 4.40
N GLY A 19 10.06 -13.32 4.55
CA GLY A 19 9.38 -12.10 4.10
C GLY A 19 8.16 -12.37 3.23
N ILE A 20 8.28 -12.48 1.89
CA ILE A 20 7.18 -12.83 1.01
C ILE A 20 7.18 -14.32 0.73
N TYR A 21 6.08 -15.00 1.04
CA TYR A 21 5.86 -16.40 0.70
C TYR A 21 5.04 -16.52 -0.57
N ILE A 22 5.41 -17.44 -1.44
CA ILE A 22 4.74 -17.76 -2.70
C ILE A 22 4.04 -19.11 -2.51
N LEU A 23 2.72 -19.13 -2.68
CA LEU A 23 1.89 -20.29 -2.44
C LEU A 23 1.20 -20.74 -3.71
N ASP A 24 1.19 -22.06 -3.95
CA ASP A 24 0.23 -22.66 -4.86
C ASP A 24 -1.12 -22.75 -4.17
N ALA A 25 -2.15 -22.22 -4.81
CA ALA A 25 -3.52 -22.20 -4.30
C ALA A 25 -4.43 -23.04 -5.19
N ASN A 26 -5.16 -23.96 -4.59
CA ASN A 26 -6.23 -24.70 -5.22
C ASN A 26 -7.56 -24.33 -4.56
N VAL A 27 -8.37 -23.52 -5.26
CA VAL A 27 -9.64 -23.01 -4.71
C VAL A 27 -10.73 -24.08 -4.61
N GLU A 28 -10.69 -25.11 -5.45
CA GLU A 28 -11.66 -26.22 -5.42
C GLU A 28 -11.60 -27.00 -4.10
N TYR A 29 -10.38 -27.23 -3.60
CA TYR A 29 -10.14 -28.00 -2.37
C TYR A 29 -9.75 -27.13 -1.18
N ALA A 30 -9.80 -25.79 -1.31
CA ALA A 30 -9.34 -24.82 -0.31
C ALA A 30 -7.95 -25.16 0.25
N TYR A 31 -7.03 -25.53 -0.63
CA TYR A 31 -5.70 -26.00 -0.28
C TYR A 31 -4.64 -25.00 -0.69
N PHE A 32 -3.74 -24.70 0.22
CA PHE A 32 -2.59 -23.80 0.01
C PHE A 32 -1.29 -24.52 0.37
N LYS A 33 -0.30 -24.44 -0.50
CA LYS A 33 1.03 -24.98 -0.26
C LYS A 33 2.09 -23.93 -0.51
N VAL A 34 2.91 -23.62 0.48
CA VAL A 34 4.10 -22.80 0.29
C VAL A 34 5.02 -23.50 -0.70
N ARG A 35 5.33 -22.82 -1.81
CA ARG A 35 6.20 -23.32 -2.86
C ARG A 35 7.58 -22.71 -2.74
N ASP A 36 7.66 -21.40 -2.45
CA ASP A 36 8.90 -20.63 -2.40
C ASP A 36 8.75 -19.44 -1.48
N SER A 37 9.85 -18.73 -1.24
CA SER A 37 9.85 -17.47 -0.49
C SER A 37 10.83 -16.48 -1.10
N PHE A 38 10.56 -15.19 -0.94
CA PHE A 38 11.45 -14.10 -1.32
C PHE A 38 11.93 -13.35 -0.08
N LYS A 39 13.26 -13.23 0.10
CA LYS A 39 13.86 -12.56 1.27
C LYS A 39 13.80 -11.04 1.12
N ILE A 40 12.97 -10.41 1.93
CA ILE A 40 12.86 -8.96 2.06
C ILE A 40 12.35 -8.61 3.46
N ASN A 41 12.81 -7.50 4.02
CA ASN A 41 12.48 -7.12 5.40
C ASN A 41 11.07 -6.52 5.51
N ASN A 42 10.25 -7.14 6.37
CA ASN A 42 8.94 -6.67 6.81
C ASN A 42 7.94 -6.30 5.69
N PRO A 43 7.75 -7.14 4.66
CA PRO A 43 6.77 -6.90 3.59
C PRO A 43 5.34 -7.17 4.08
N SER A 44 4.89 -6.42 5.07
CA SER A 44 3.62 -6.68 5.78
C SER A 44 2.36 -6.29 4.98
N PHE A 45 2.52 -5.63 3.84
CA PHE A 45 1.44 -5.29 2.91
C PHE A 45 1.91 -5.45 1.46
N LEU A 46 1.08 -6.12 0.67
CA LEU A 46 1.33 -6.41 -0.74
C LEU A 46 0.21 -5.86 -1.62
N ARG A 47 0.55 -5.40 -2.82
CA ARG A 47 -0.42 -4.96 -3.82
C ARG A 47 0.01 -5.40 -5.22
N LEU A 48 -0.88 -6.07 -5.94
CA LEU A 48 -0.68 -6.36 -7.37
C LEU A 48 -0.94 -5.10 -8.22
N SER A 49 -0.23 -4.96 -9.33
CA SER A 49 -0.68 -4.10 -10.42
C SER A 49 -2.00 -4.60 -11.02
N HIS A 50 -2.75 -3.74 -11.70
CA HIS A 50 -4.05 -4.13 -12.27
C HIS A 50 -3.95 -5.14 -13.41
N ASP A 51 -2.79 -5.21 -14.08
CA ASP A 51 -2.47 -6.18 -15.13
C ASP A 51 -1.81 -7.46 -14.59
N GLU A 52 -1.64 -7.54 -13.25
CA GLU A 52 -1.05 -8.68 -12.52
C GLU A 52 0.38 -9.04 -12.95
N GLN A 53 1.09 -8.12 -13.61
CA GLN A 53 2.48 -8.35 -14.02
C GLN A 53 3.49 -7.99 -12.94
N TYR A 54 3.08 -7.13 -12.00
CA TYR A 54 3.95 -6.63 -10.94
C TYR A 54 3.32 -6.77 -9.57
N LEU A 55 4.19 -6.98 -8.58
CA LEU A 55 3.84 -6.98 -7.17
C LEU A 55 4.59 -5.84 -6.48
N TYR A 56 3.89 -5.02 -5.73
CA TYR A 56 4.45 -3.98 -4.87
C TYR A 56 4.35 -4.39 -3.42
N SER A 57 5.40 -4.12 -2.66
CA SER A 57 5.47 -4.43 -1.24
C SER A 57 5.99 -3.23 -0.46
N ASN A 58 5.50 -3.02 0.75
CA ASN A 58 6.26 -2.22 1.69
C ASN A 58 7.51 -3.00 2.16
N CYS A 59 8.53 -2.29 2.58
CA CYS A 59 9.74 -2.84 3.18
C CYS A 59 10.36 -1.81 4.12
N ASP A 60 11.41 -2.18 4.85
CA ASP A 60 12.05 -1.26 5.80
C ASP A 60 12.65 -0.02 5.13
N GLU A 61 13.07 -0.13 3.87
CA GLU A 61 13.61 0.99 3.09
C GLU A 61 12.51 1.88 2.46
N GLY A 62 11.24 1.47 2.54
CA GLY A 62 10.08 2.16 1.96
C GLY A 62 9.17 1.21 1.20
N VAL A 63 9.34 1.13 -0.12
CA VAL A 63 8.57 0.24 -1.02
C VAL A 63 9.49 -0.48 -2.00
N ALA A 64 9.08 -1.68 -2.41
CA ALA A 64 9.76 -2.50 -3.39
C ALA A 64 8.82 -2.89 -4.53
N SER A 65 9.36 -2.98 -5.75
CA SER A 65 8.68 -3.47 -6.94
C SER A 65 9.28 -4.80 -7.37
N PHE A 66 8.41 -5.75 -7.71
CA PHE A 66 8.77 -7.07 -8.22
C PHE A 66 8.07 -7.35 -9.53
N LYS A 67 8.78 -7.96 -10.46
CA LYS A 67 8.19 -8.60 -11.62
C LYS A 67 7.67 -9.99 -11.23
N ILE A 68 6.46 -10.31 -11.66
CA ILE A 68 5.88 -11.64 -11.50
C ILE A 68 6.34 -12.47 -12.72
N LEU A 69 7.03 -13.56 -12.45
CA LEU A 69 7.53 -14.48 -13.46
C LEU A 69 6.40 -15.40 -13.97
N PRO A 70 6.54 -16.03 -15.17
CA PRO A 70 5.51 -16.89 -15.73
C PRO A 70 5.10 -18.08 -14.85
N ASP A 71 5.99 -18.52 -13.96
CA ASP A 71 5.70 -19.56 -12.97
C ASP A 71 5.12 -18.99 -11.66
N GLY A 72 4.94 -17.67 -11.57
CA GLY A 72 4.49 -16.96 -10.37
C GLY A 72 5.63 -16.69 -9.36
N GLY A 73 6.88 -16.95 -9.71
CA GLY A 73 8.05 -16.50 -8.96
C GLY A 73 8.17 -14.97 -8.95
N LEU A 74 9.03 -14.43 -8.09
CA LEU A 74 9.27 -12.99 -7.96
C LEU A 74 10.71 -12.63 -8.31
N GLU A 75 10.86 -11.57 -9.10
CA GLU A 75 12.16 -10.94 -9.38
C GLU A 75 12.12 -9.50 -8.86
N LEU A 76 13.02 -9.16 -7.92
CA LEU A 76 13.12 -7.78 -7.40
C LEU A 76 13.63 -6.85 -8.50
N MET A 77 12.85 -5.83 -8.81
CA MET A 77 13.21 -4.85 -9.82
C MET A 77 13.93 -3.65 -9.21
N ASN A 78 13.28 -2.99 -8.23
CA ASN A 78 13.92 -1.90 -7.48
C ASN A 78 13.23 -1.66 -6.13
N LYS A 79 13.87 -0.83 -5.31
CA LYS A 79 13.31 -0.27 -4.09
C LYS A 79 13.32 1.26 -4.18
N ALA A 80 12.37 1.90 -3.52
CA ALA A 80 12.30 3.35 -3.44
C ALA A 80 11.96 3.81 -2.02
N SER A 81 12.61 4.90 -1.60
CA SER A 81 12.27 5.57 -0.35
C SER A 81 10.92 6.28 -0.46
N VAL A 82 10.18 6.29 0.64
CA VAL A 82 8.98 7.12 0.80
C VAL A 82 9.28 8.41 1.57
N ASN A 83 10.56 8.76 1.78
CA ASN A 83 11.01 9.90 2.59
C ASN A 83 10.42 9.91 4.01
N GLY A 84 10.22 8.76 4.60
CA GLY A 84 9.57 8.59 5.91
C GLY A 84 9.72 7.19 6.46
N LEU A 85 8.85 6.86 7.40
CA LEU A 85 8.80 5.51 7.98
C LEU A 85 8.13 4.53 7.03
N ARG A 86 8.38 3.24 7.27
CA ARG A 86 7.76 2.15 6.49
C ARG A 86 6.25 2.31 6.45
N PRO A 87 5.64 2.30 5.25
CA PRO A 87 4.18 2.40 5.11
C PRO A 87 3.49 1.11 5.56
N CYS A 88 2.20 1.20 5.84
CA CYS A 88 1.37 0.08 6.24
C CYS A 88 0.30 -0.29 5.21
N TYR A 89 0.15 0.49 4.15
CA TYR A 89 -0.84 0.27 3.09
C TYR A 89 -0.32 0.76 1.73
N LEU A 90 -0.71 0.05 0.68
CA LEU A 90 -0.37 0.34 -0.72
C LEU A 90 -1.63 0.27 -1.58
N SER A 91 -1.77 1.18 -2.53
CA SER A 91 -2.75 1.07 -3.63
C SER A 91 -2.18 1.61 -4.93
N VAL A 92 -2.65 1.08 -6.06
CA VAL A 92 -2.19 1.43 -7.41
C VAL A 92 -3.35 2.00 -8.20
N ASP A 93 -3.13 3.02 -9.02
CA ASP A 93 -4.13 3.54 -9.95
C ASP A 93 -4.40 2.53 -11.09
N ARG A 94 -5.57 2.62 -11.74
CA ARG A 94 -5.99 1.66 -12.78
C ARG A 94 -5.03 1.58 -13.97
N ALA A 95 -4.33 2.65 -14.23
CA ALA A 95 -3.38 2.73 -15.35
C ALA A 95 -1.98 2.24 -14.96
N ASN A 96 -1.76 1.75 -13.72
CA ASN A 96 -0.46 1.32 -13.20
C ASN A 96 0.64 2.40 -13.32
N ARG A 97 0.28 3.68 -13.15
CA ARG A 97 1.21 4.81 -13.25
C ARG A 97 1.60 5.41 -11.91
N TYR A 98 0.81 5.15 -10.88
CA TYR A 98 1.01 5.71 -9.54
C TYR A 98 0.78 4.68 -8.45
N LEU A 99 1.65 4.72 -7.46
CA LEU A 99 1.55 3.95 -6.22
C LEU A 99 1.31 4.92 -5.05
N LEU A 100 0.24 4.70 -4.30
CA LEU A 100 -0.03 5.40 -3.05
C LEU A 100 0.50 4.59 -1.89
N THR A 101 1.03 5.27 -0.88
CA THR A 101 1.37 4.66 0.39
C THR A 101 0.76 5.42 1.56
N ALA A 102 0.28 4.68 2.56
CA ALA A 102 -0.17 5.24 3.82
C ALA A 102 0.80 4.84 4.95
N GLY A 103 1.24 5.83 5.71
CA GLY A 103 2.18 5.68 6.82
C GLY A 103 1.47 5.84 8.17
N TYR A 104 1.35 4.74 8.93
CA TYR A 104 0.75 4.75 10.25
C TYR A 104 1.59 5.51 11.28
N HIS A 105 2.90 5.27 11.26
CA HIS A 105 3.79 5.75 12.32
C HIS A 105 4.14 7.23 12.19
N ASP A 106 4.17 7.76 10.98
CA ASP A 106 4.52 9.16 10.68
C ASP A 106 3.32 10.00 10.21
N GLY A 107 2.12 9.38 10.10
CA GLY A 107 0.92 10.08 9.67
C GLY A 107 1.01 10.62 8.24
N LYS A 108 1.59 9.84 7.33
CA LYS A 108 1.99 10.31 6.00
C LYS A 108 1.17 9.67 4.89
N LEU A 109 0.79 10.46 3.90
CA LEU A 109 0.36 10.02 2.56
C LEU A 109 1.48 10.34 1.57
N THR A 110 1.90 9.35 0.77
CA THR A 110 2.91 9.55 -0.29
C THR A 110 2.37 9.05 -1.62
N VAL A 111 2.63 9.81 -2.68
CA VAL A 111 2.35 9.45 -4.07
C VAL A 111 3.68 9.20 -4.77
N LEU A 112 3.84 8.01 -5.34
CA LEU A 112 5.01 7.65 -6.13
C LEU A 112 4.63 7.41 -7.58
N ARG A 113 5.48 7.81 -8.51
CA ARG A 113 5.34 7.50 -9.93
C ARG A 113 5.90 6.13 -10.23
N LEU A 114 5.19 5.38 -11.07
CA LEU A 114 5.63 4.12 -11.65
C LEU A 114 6.07 4.34 -13.10
N ASN A 115 7.08 3.60 -13.53
CA ASN A 115 7.49 3.51 -14.93
C ASN A 115 6.64 2.44 -15.66
N GLU A 116 6.65 2.46 -16.98
CA GLU A 116 5.93 1.48 -17.80
C GLU A 116 6.39 0.04 -17.58
N ASP A 117 7.63 -0.15 -17.16
CA ASP A 117 8.20 -1.45 -16.81
C ASP A 117 7.87 -1.91 -15.39
N GLY A 118 7.00 -1.18 -14.67
CA GLY A 118 6.59 -1.48 -13.29
C GLY A 118 7.59 -1.06 -12.21
N THR A 119 8.75 -0.51 -12.55
CA THR A 119 9.69 0.02 -11.55
C THR A 119 9.15 1.32 -10.92
N ILE A 120 9.56 1.58 -9.69
CA ILE A 120 9.18 2.79 -8.96
C ILE A 120 10.15 3.91 -9.31
N GLN A 121 9.65 4.98 -9.94
CA GLN A 121 10.48 6.11 -10.31
C GLN A 121 10.86 6.97 -9.10
N GLY A 122 9.90 7.20 -8.18
CA GLY A 122 10.11 7.99 -6.97
C GLY A 122 8.89 8.80 -6.56
N VAL A 123 9.05 9.59 -5.50
CA VAL A 123 7.99 10.41 -4.91
C VAL A 123 7.68 11.61 -5.80
N THR A 124 6.41 11.77 -6.18
CA THR A 124 5.89 12.95 -6.89
C THR A 124 5.28 13.96 -5.94
N ASP A 125 4.61 13.48 -4.88
CA ASP A 125 4.06 14.32 -3.82
C ASP A 125 3.94 13.59 -2.51
N GLU A 126 3.88 14.34 -1.42
CA GLU A 126 3.74 13.79 -0.08
C GLU A 126 3.11 14.79 0.87
N VAL A 127 2.38 14.31 1.85
CA VAL A 127 1.83 15.14 2.92
C VAL A 127 1.94 14.43 4.26
N PHE A 128 2.56 15.12 5.24
CA PHE A 128 2.48 14.76 6.64
C PHE A 128 1.20 15.35 7.21
N MET A 129 0.29 14.52 7.66
CA MET A 129 -0.93 14.96 8.28
C MET A 129 -0.63 15.62 9.63
N LYS A 130 -1.29 16.74 9.89
CA LYS A 130 -1.12 17.52 11.12
C LYS A 130 -2.45 17.58 11.86
N GLY A 131 -2.38 17.55 13.18
CA GLY A 131 -3.51 17.69 14.07
C GLY A 131 -3.28 16.99 15.39
N LEU A 132 -4.11 17.33 16.36
CA LEU A 132 -4.24 16.63 17.63
C LEU A 132 -5.53 15.82 17.55
N GLY A 133 -5.44 14.54 17.77
CA GLY A 133 -6.59 13.65 17.85
C GLY A 133 -7.32 13.79 19.20
N SER A 134 -8.18 12.82 19.49
CA SER A 134 -8.87 12.76 20.79
C SER A 134 -7.88 12.44 21.91
N ILE A 135 -8.31 12.66 23.15
CA ILE A 135 -7.52 12.38 24.36
C ILE A 135 -7.32 10.87 24.59
N ALA A 136 -8.05 10.02 23.89
CA ALA A 136 -7.91 8.56 23.98
C ALA A 136 -6.53 8.11 23.52
N GLY A 137 -5.92 7.21 24.29
CA GLY A 137 -4.49 6.88 24.24
C GLY A 137 -3.89 6.40 22.92
N ARG A 138 -4.69 6.19 21.87
CA ARG A 138 -4.20 5.87 20.51
C ARG A 138 -4.43 6.99 19.50
N ASN A 139 -5.27 7.98 19.81
CA ASN A 139 -5.75 9.00 18.89
C ASN A 139 -5.17 10.38 19.21
N TYR A 140 -3.96 10.45 19.77
CA TYR A 140 -3.31 11.73 20.10
C TYR A 140 -2.54 12.35 18.93
N ARG A 141 -2.37 11.61 17.83
CA ARG A 141 -1.66 12.07 16.62
C ARG A 141 -2.22 11.41 15.37
N CYS A 142 -1.83 11.92 14.20
CA CYS A 142 -2.21 11.35 12.91
C CYS A 142 -1.65 9.94 12.71
N HIS A 143 -2.48 9.04 12.19
CA HIS A 143 -2.16 7.67 11.84
C HIS A 143 -2.87 7.31 10.53
N VAL A 144 -2.20 7.49 9.39
CA VAL A 144 -2.80 7.18 8.08
C VAL A 144 -2.72 5.68 7.84
N ASN A 145 -3.88 5.01 7.83
CA ASN A 145 -3.98 3.56 7.72
C ASN A 145 -4.31 3.06 6.31
N CYS A 146 -4.97 3.88 5.52
CA CYS A 146 -5.44 3.51 4.19
C CYS A 146 -5.40 4.73 3.29
N ALA A 147 -5.00 4.54 2.04
CA ALA A 147 -5.08 5.55 1.00
C ALA A 147 -5.48 4.89 -0.31
N ILE A 148 -6.61 5.31 -0.90
CA ILE A 148 -7.15 4.75 -2.14
C ILE A 148 -7.59 5.84 -3.10
N PHE A 149 -7.58 5.52 -4.39
CA PHE A 149 -8.21 6.35 -5.41
C PHE A 149 -9.73 6.23 -5.37
N SER A 150 -10.43 7.32 -5.68
CA SER A 150 -11.87 7.27 -5.98
C SER A 150 -12.12 6.43 -7.25
N PRO A 151 -13.36 5.93 -7.48
CA PRO A 151 -13.65 5.12 -8.67
C PRO A 151 -13.38 5.81 -10.01
N ASP A 152 -13.44 7.14 -10.05
CA ASP A 152 -13.11 7.97 -11.20
C ASP A 152 -11.67 8.50 -11.18
N GLU A 153 -10.92 8.14 -10.13
CA GLU A 153 -9.52 8.52 -9.87
C GLU A 153 -9.23 10.03 -9.86
N ARG A 154 -10.26 10.86 -9.77
CA ARG A 154 -10.08 12.32 -9.59
C ARG A 154 -9.61 12.69 -8.19
N PHE A 155 -9.86 11.80 -7.22
CA PHE A 155 -9.54 12.03 -5.82
C PHE A 155 -8.77 10.88 -5.21
N ILE A 156 -7.99 11.21 -4.19
CA ILE A 156 -7.38 10.26 -3.26
C ILE A 156 -8.05 10.45 -1.90
N MET A 157 -8.52 9.34 -1.31
CA MET A 157 -9.06 9.30 0.04
C MET A 157 -8.01 8.75 0.99
N ALA A 158 -7.63 9.52 2.00
CA ALA A 158 -6.68 9.09 3.03
C ALA A 158 -7.39 8.99 4.39
N VAL A 159 -7.44 7.77 4.93
CA VAL A 159 -8.11 7.45 6.19
C VAL A 159 -7.12 7.64 7.34
N ASP A 160 -7.41 8.61 8.21
CA ASP A 160 -6.59 8.94 9.38
C ASP A 160 -7.30 8.47 10.66
N LEU A 161 -6.85 7.32 11.17
CA LEU A 161 -7.39 6.70 12.38
C LEU A 161 -7.20 7.61 13.60
N GLY A 162 -6.05 8.27 13.71
CA GLY A 162 -5.74 9.08 14.88
C GLY A 162 -6.51 10.39 14.97
N MET A 163 -7.06 10.85 13.83
CA MET A 163 -7.81 12.11 13.75
C MET A 163 -9.32 11.91 13.60
N ASP A 164 -9.79 10.66 13.52
CA ASP A 164 -11.18 10.34 13.22
C ASP A 164 -11.68 11.01 11.93
N GLN A 165 -10.86 10.95 10.86
CA GLN A 165 -11.11 11.68 9.63
C GLN A 165 -10.77 10.85 8.38
N VAL A 166 -11.48 11.18 7.29
CA VAL A 166 -11.05 10.84 5.93
C VAL A 166 -10.74 12.14 5.22
N LYS A 167 -9.50 12.32 4.79
CA LYS A 167 -9.08 13.47 4.00
C LYS A 167 -9.18 13.16 2.52
N VAL A 168 -9.79 14.07 1.78
CA VAL A 168 -10.01 13.97 0.33
C VAL A 168 -9.06 14.91 -0.37
N TYR A 169 -8.25 14.39 -1.27
CA TYR A 169 -7.31 15.17 -2.08
C TYR A 169 -7.68 15.10 -3.55
N GLU A 170 -7.75 16.25 -4.23
CA GLU A 170 -7.72 16.29 -5.69
C GLU A 170 -6.41 15.69 -6.18
N PHE A 171 -6.47 14.86 -7.21
CA PHE A 171 -5.31 14.21 -7.80
C PHE A 171 -5.06 14.66 -9.24
N ASN A 172 -3.84 15.08 -9.54
CA ASN A 172 -3.43 15.45 -10.88
C ASN A 172 -2.65 14.29 -11.53
N HIS A 173 -3.26 13.62 -12.52
CA HIS A 173 -2.70 12.47 -13.22
C HIS A 173 -1.46 12.77 -14.10
N GLU A 174 -1.22 14.02 -14.44
CA GLU A 174 -0.05 14.40 -15.26
C GLU A 174 1.19 14.55 -14.38
N THR A 175 1.01 15.20 -13.23
CA THR A 175 2.11 15.59 -12.34
C THR A 175 2.26 14.69 -11.12
N GLY A 176 1.23 13.91 -10.77
CA GLY A 176 1.17 13.14 -9.52
C GLY A 176 1.02 14.01 -8.28
N LYS A 177 0.62 15.28 -8.42
CA LYS A 177 0.43 16.21 -7.30
C LYS A 177 -0.95 16.08 -6.69
N ILE A 178 -1.03 16.32 -5.39
CA ILE A 178 -2.26 16.28 -4.61
C ILE A 178 -2.53 17.64 -3.96
N LYS A 179 -3.82 17.96 -3.83
CA LYS A 179 -4.29 19.17 -3.14
C LYS A 179 -5.46 18.81 -2.24
N LEU A 180 -5.39 19.19 -0.96
CA LEU A 180 -6.50 18.96 -0.04
C LEU A 180 -7.78 19.61 -0.58
N HIS A 181 -8.82 18.81 -0.74
CA HIS A 181 -10.13 19.21 -1.25
C HIS A 181 -11.15 19.32 -0.12
N ASP A 182 -11.25 18.24 0.71
CA ASP A 182 -12.25 18.17 1.78
C ASP A 182 -11.78 17.27 2.93
N ILE A 183 -12.48 17.35 4.06
CA ILE A 183 -12.25 16.54 5.24
C ILE A 183 -13.60 16.02 5.76
N LEU A 184 -13.84 14.72 5.59
CA LEU A 184 -14.92 14.02 6.24
C LEU A 184 -14.55 13.75 7.70
N ARG A 185 -15.33 14.26 8.65
CA ARG A 185 -15.16 13.98 10.08
C ARG A 185 -16.03 12.80 10.47
N CYS A 186 -15.41 11.78 11.03
CA CYS A 186 -16.09 10.65 11.65
C CYS A 186 -16.47 11.01 13.11
N GLU A 187 -17.23 10.14 13.76
CA GLU A 187 -17.48 10.26 15.20
C GLU A 187 -16.16 10.21 15.97
N LEU A 188 -16.09 10.97 17.07
CA LEU A 188 -14.90 10.96 17.93
C LEU A 188 -14.63 9.56 18.44
N GLU A 189 -13.35 9.18 18.44
CA GLU A 189 -12.86 7.87 18.89
C GLU A 189 -13.34 6.67 18.07
N SER A 190 -13.93 6.92 16.87
CA SER A 190 -14.35 5.85 15.96
C SER A 190 -13.18 5.11 15.31
N GLY A 191 -12.02 5.77 15.19
CA GLY A 191 -10.80 5.19 14.66
C GLY A 191 -10.96 4.58 13.26
N PRO A 192 -11.41 5.32 12.23
CA PRO A 192 -11.59 4.77 10.90
C PRO A 192 -10.27 4.18 10.40
N LYS A 193 -10.32 2.95 9.85
CA LYS A 193 -9.10 2.23 9.52
C LYS A 193 -8.98 1.88 8.03
N HIS A 194 -10.06 1.42 7.44
CA HIS A 194 -10.11 0.99 6.05
C HIS A 194 -11.28 1.63 5.32
N MET A 195 -11.10 1.81 4.01
CA MET A 195 -12.14 2.26 3.10
C MET A 195 -12.10 1.44 1.81
N ILE A 196 -13.26 1.21 1.20
CA ILE A 196 -13.47 0.52 -0.06
C ILE A 196 -14.64 1.21 -0.80
N PHE A 197 -14.59 1.21 -2.15
CA PHE A 197 -15.70 1.60 -3.02
C PHE A 197 -16.38 0.39 -3.63
#